data_64e0721ba909153ea685920b49c8942f
#
_entry.id   64e0721ba909153ea685920b49c8942f
#
_cell.length_a   1.000
_cell.length_b   1.000
_cell.length_c   1.000
_cell.angle_alpha   90.00
_cell.angle_beta   90.00
_cell.angle_gamma   90.00
#
_symmetry.space_group_name_H-M   'P 1'
#
loop_
_entity.id
_entity.type
_entity.pdbx_description
1 polymer ?
#
loop_
_entity_poly.entity_id
_entity_poly.type
_entity_poly.pdbx_seq_one_letter_code
_entity_poly.pdbx_strand_id
1 'polypeptide(L)'
;MKTTCLLLTLLFVIGLAACSKSDDPLPEKEFQDVNKTAEDYLAEEPDLEDYYNFFRFQNDSDYTLYWFINTKFSPGGGLYYCRPGQQATTLIAMEYAWWLDDYEILIDNLMAVGWIEFYFDLPAPDDLPDWRVPNEFQDTCAMYVFTALEPNSPKKTPKDPSQWKFEKFSDHSVRWTYRVTNADYDEAVRQTEERWAEKDDGE
;
A
#
# COMPACT_ATOMS: atom_id res chain seq x y z
N MET A 1 28.64 20.72 51.11
CA MET A 1 27.37 20.85 50.40
C MET A 1 27.55 21.36 48.97
N LYS A 2 28.37 20.75 48.14
CA LYS A 2 28.56 21.15 46.72
C LYS A 2 28.57 19.98 45.72
N THR A 3 28.36 18.74 46.17
CA THR A 3 28.46 17.54 45.31
C THR A 3 27.12 16.95 44.91
N THR A 4 26.01 17.40 45.50
CA THR A 4 24.66 16.84 45.23
C THR A 4 23.92 17.53 44.07
N CYS A 5 24.39 18.69 43.62
CA CYS A 5 23.73 19.43 42.53
C CYS A 5 24.17 18.98 41.14
N LEU A 6 25.30 18.29 41.00
CA LEU A 6 25.85 17.86 39.72
C LEU A 6 25.21 16.54 39.19
N LEU A 7 24.68 15.72 40.09
CA LEU A 7 24.03 14.46 39.74
C LEU A 7 22.60 14.62 39.24
N LEU A 8 21.90 15.69 39.63
CA LEU A 8 20.52 15.96 39.19
C LEU A 8 20.48 16.56 37.77
N THR A 9 21.52 17.27 37.36
CA THR A 9 21.60 17.83 36.00
C THR A 9 21.93 16.78 34.93
N LEU A 10 22.61 15.70 35.32
CA LEU A 10 22.95 14.64 34.35
C LEU A 10 21.75 13.71 34.03
N LEU A 11 20.83 13.57 34.99
CA LEU A 11 19.59 12.75 34.76
C LEU A 11 18.54 13.44 33.89
N PHE A 12 18.59 14.78 33.77
CA PHE A 12 17.64 15.53 32.95
C PHE A 12 18.02 15.61 31.45
N VAL A 13 19.30 15.34 31.14
CA VAL A 13 19.78 15.36 29.74
C VAL A 13 19.53 14.02 29.04
N ILE A 14 19.33 12.92 29.77
CA ILE A 14 19.07 11.58 29.19
C ILE A 14 17.58 11.40 28.83
N GLY A 15 16.69 12.23 29.37
CA GLY A 15 15.23 12.13 29.15
C GLY A 15 14.68 12.81 27.88
N LEU A 16 15.49 13.58 27.14
CA LEU A 16 15.03 14.34 25.96
C LEU A 16 15.51 13.75 24.63
N ALA A 17 16.19 12.60 24.66
CA ALA A 17 16.66 11.94 23.42
C ALA A 17 15.70 10.87 22.87
N ALA A 18 14.47 10.79 23.37
CA ALA A 18 13.52 9.77 22.94
C ALA A 18 12.24 10.42 22.37
N CYS A 19 12.34 11.09 21.24
CA CYS A 19 11.27 11.32 20.27
C CYS A 19 11.81 12.12 19.08
N SER A 20 12.93 11.70 18.47
CA SER A 20 13.11 11.96 17.05
C SER A 20 12.46 10.79 16.33
N LYS A 21 11.28 11.01 15.73
CA LYS A 21 10.87 10.16 14.62
C LYS A 21 12.06 10.19 13.66
N SER A 22 12.78 9.09 13.54
CA SER A 22 13.78 8.96 12.51
C SER A 22 13.04 8.92 11.20
N ASP A 23 13.11 10.00 10.43
CA ASP A 23 12.76 10.01 9.00
C ASP A 23 13.78 9.18 8.19
N ASP A 24 14.50 8.27 8.84
CA ASP A 24 15.40 7.38 8.16
C ASP A 24 14.58 6.44 7.27
N PRO A 25 14.92 6.35 5.99
CA PRO A 25 14.24 5.43 5.09
C PRO A 25 14.34 4.01 5.67
N LEU A 26 13.24 3.26 5.57
CA LEU A 26 13.23 1.86 6.01
C LEU A 26 14.43 1.14 5.37
N PRO A 27 15.14 0.28 6.14
CA PRO A 27 16.28 -0.44 5.61
C PRO A 27 15.88 -1.20 4.33
N GLU A 28 16.81 -1.23 3.38
CA GLU A 28 16.60 -1.98 2.15
C GLU A 28 16.44 -3.46 2.50
N LYS A 29 15.33 -4.05 2.08
CA LYS A 29 14.97 -5.44 2.34
C LYS A 29 14.68 -6.10 1.01
N GLU A 30 15.23 -7.28 0.82
CA GLU A 30 14.89 -8.11 -0.35
C GLU A 30 13.52 -8.75 -0.17
N PHE A 31 12.72 -8.72 -1.24
CA PHE A 31 11.41 -9.34 -1.32
C PHE A 31 11.38 -10.35 -2.45
N GLN A 32 10.73 -11.48 -2.22
CA GLN A 32 10.56 -12.51 -3.25
C GLN A 32 9.37 -12.15 -4.15
N ASP A 33 9.61 -12.08 -5.47
CA ASP A 33 8.54 -11.92 -6.47
C ASP A 33 7.65 -13.17 -6.52
N VAL A 34 6.33 -12.98 -6.48
CA VAL A 34 5.35 -14.08 -6.57
C VAL A 34 4.64 -14.12 -7.91
N ASN A 35 4.82 -13.11 -8.74
CA ASN A 35 4.28 -13.05 -10.10
C ASN A 35 5.27 -12.32 -11.02
N LYS A 36 4.89 -12.18 -12.28
CA LYS A 36 5.66 -11.49 -13.31
C LYS A 36 5.98 -10.06 -12.90
N THR A 37 7.24 -9.69 -13.00
CA THR A 37 7.73 -8.34 -12.66
C THR A 37 7.47 -7.33 -13.80
N ALA A 38 7.66 -6.04 -13.53
CA ALA A 38 7.60 -5.02 -14.58
C ALA A 38 8.67 -5.26 -15.66
N GLU A 39 9.86 -5.66 -15.23
CA GLU A 39 11.00 -5.96 -16.09
C GLU A 39 10.70 -7.15 -17.03
N ASP A 40 10.00 -8.18 -16.53
CA ASP A 40 9.56 -9.33 -17.33
C ASP A 40 8.54 -8.92 -18.40
N TYR A 41 7.57 -8.08 -18.03
CA TYR A 41 6.60 -7.53 -18.98
C TYR A 41 7.27 -6.74 -20.09
N LEU A 42 8.19 -5.83 -19.72
CA LEU A 42 8.91 -4.98 -20.67
C LEU A 42 9.87 -5.77 -21.57
N ALA A 43 10.40 -6.90 -21.08
CA ALA A 43 11.26 -7.77 -21.89
C ALA A 43 10.47 -8.55 -22.96
N GLU A 44 9.20 -8.87 -22.69
CA GLU A 44 8.34 -9.58 -23.63
C GLU A 44 7.72 -8.64 -24.67
N GLU A 45 7.44 -7.40 -24.30
CA GLU A 45 6.81 -6.39 -25.14
C GLU A 45 7.67 -5.12 -25.19
N PRO A 46 8.83 -5.15 -25.89
CA PRO A 46 9.75 -4.01 -25.91
C PRO A 46 9.21 -2.78 -26.68
N ASP A 47 8.29 -2.99 -27.61
CA ASP A 47 7.66 -1.94 -28.44
C ASP A 47 6.23 -1.69 -27.94
N LEU A 48 6.11 -1.07 -26.76
CA LEU A 48 4.81 -0.75 -26.16
C LEU A 48 4.07 0.31 -26.97
N GLU A 49 2.88 -0.05 -27.47
CA GLU A 49 1.92 0.91 -28.05
C GLU A 49 1.13 1.62 -26.92
N ASP A 50 0.81 0.89 -25.84
CA ASP A 50 0.09 1.37 -24.68
C ASP A 50 1.01 1.92 -23.58
N TYR A 51 0.41 2.59 -22.61
CA TYR A 51 1.10 3.10 -21.42
C TYR A 51 0.88 2.17 -20.24
N TYR A 52 1.97 1.70 -19.62
CA TYR A 52 1.94 0.70 -18.57
C TYR A 52 2.28 1.32 -17.21
N ASN A 53 1.32 1.24 -16.30
CA ASN A 53 1.48 1.54 -14.89
C ASN A 53 1.60 0.24 -14.11
N PHE A 54 2.77 -0.01 -13.55
CA PHE A 54 3.01 -1.14 -12.68
C PHE A 54 2.86 -0.70 -11.22
N PHE A 55 1.93 -1.34 -10.50
CA PHE A 55 1.80 -1.19 -9.06
C PHE A 55 2.44 -2.37 -8.37
N ARG A 56 3.51 -2.14 -7.63
CA ARG A 56 4.20 -3.17 -6.87
C ARG A 56 3.94 -2.99 -5.39
N PHE A 57 3.44 -4.04 -4.75
CA PHE A 57 3.22 -4.10 -3.30
C PHE A 57 4.26 -5.02 -2.67
N GLN A 58 5.07 -4.47 -1.78
CA GLN A 58 6.07 -5.18 -0.99
C GLN A 58 5.49 -5.45 0.39
N ASN A 59 5.26 -6.71 0.74
CA ASN A 59 4.66 -7.06 2.02
C ASN A 59 5.74 -7.23 3.12
N ASP A 60 5.91 -6.19 3.91
CA ASP A 60 6.77 -6.16 5.11
C ASP A 60 5.94 -6.22 6.40
N SER A 61 4.71 -6.66 6.34
CA SER A 61 3.87 -6.97 7.49
C SER A 61 4.02 -8.43 7.92
N ASP A 62 3.45 -8.76 9.06
CA ASP A 62 3.38 -10.14 9.58
C ASP A 62 2.18 -10.92 9.01
N TYR A 63 1.34 -10.29 8.18
CA TYR A 63 0.07 -10.80 7.67
C TYR A 63 0.12 -11.03 6.17
N THR A 64 -0.68 -11.97 5.66
CA THR A 64 -0.88 -12.09 4.21
C THR A 64 -1.69 -10.89 3.73
N LEU A 65 -1.12 -10.13 2.79
CA LEU A 65 -1.79 -9.02 2.12
C LEU A 65 -2.55 -9.55 0.91
N TYR A 66 -3.79 -9.15 0.79
CA TYR A 66 -4.58 -9.25 -0.44
C TYR A 66 -4.93 -7.85 -0.91
N TRP A 67 -4.96 -7.64 -2.23
CA TRP A 67 -5.45 -6.37 -2.75
C TRP A 67 -6.25 -6.57 -4.01
N PHE A 68 -7.14 -5.63 -4.21
CA PHE A 68 -7.95 -5.52 -5.40
C PHE A 68 -7.81 -4.10 -5.95
N ILE A 69 -7.58 -4.00 -7.26
CA ILE A 69 -7.61 -2.72 -7.96
C ILE A 69 -8.74 -2.80 -8.97
N ASN A 70 -9.77 -2.00 -8.74
CA ASN A 70 -10.86 -1.86 -9.68
C ASN A 70 -10.70 -0.54 -10.43
N THR A 71 -10.58 -0.62 -11.74
CA THR A 71 -10.49 0.56 -12.59
C THR A 71 -11.44 0.44 -13.75
N LYS A 72 -11.86 1.58 -14.31
CA LYS A 72 -12.64 1.63 -15.55
C LYS A 72 -11.90 0.99 -16.74
N PHE A 73 -10.59 1.03 -16.68
CA PHE A 73 -9.70 0.63 -17.78
C PHE A 73 -9.21 -0.82 -17.67
N SER A 74 -9.39 -1.44 -16.54
CA SER A 74 -9.07 -2.86 -16.32
C SER A 74 -10.27 -3.57 -15.70
N PRO A 75 -11.33 -3.86 -16.47
CA PRO A 75 -12.54 -4.51 -15.97
C PRO A 75 -12.33 -5.96 -15.52
N GLY A 76 -11.11 -6.47 -15.55
CA GLY A 76 -10.71 -7.81 -15.15
C GLY A 76 -9.74 -7.82 -13.95
N GLY A 77 -9.80 -6.82 -13.07
CA GLY A 77 -8.97 -6.80 -11.86
C GLY A 77 -9.17 -8.08 -11.05
N GLY A 78 -8.14 -8.90 -10.94
CA GLY A 78 -8.13 -10.07 -10.07
C GLY A 78 -7.83 -9.69 -8.63
N LEU A 79 -8.14 -10.59 -7.71
CA LEU A 79 -7.65 -10.51 -6.34
C LEU A 79 -6.19 -11.00 -6.35
N TYR A 80 -5.28 -10.11 -6.01
CA TYR A 80 -3.86 -10.43 -5.87
C TYR A 80 -3.51 -10.65 -4.42
N TYR A 81 -2.43 -11.39 -4.15
CA TYR A 81 -1.94 -11.56 -2.79
C TYR A 81 -0.41 -11.71 -2.74
N CYS A 82 0.17 -11.41 -1.58
CA CYS A 82 1.53 -11.76 -1.23
C CYS A 82 1.67 -12.00 0.28
N ARG A 83 2.47 -13.01 0.63
CA ARG A 83 2.78 -13.36 2.02
C ARG A 83 3.86 -12.44 2.59
N PRO A 84 4.08 -12.43 3.91
CA PRO A 84 5.22 -11.72 4.50
C PRO A 84 6.55 -12.00 3.79
N GLY A 85 7.29 -10.94 3.48
CA GLY A 85 8.58 -11.05 2.77
C GLY A 85 8.46 -11.24 1.24
N GLN A 86 7.25 -11.23 0.70
CA GLN A 86 7.00 -11.31 -0.73
C GLN A 86 6.60 -9.96 -1.32
N GLN A 87 6.68 -9.86 -2.64
CA GLN A 87 6.15 -8.73 -3.41
C GLN A 87 5.43 -9.24 -4.64
N ALA A 88 4.45 -8.46 -5.10
CA ALA A 88 3.76 -8.76 -6.35
C ALA A 88 3.46 -7.47 -7.12
N THR A 89 3.38 -7.60 -8.43
CA THR A 89 3.16 -6.51 -9.38
C THR A 89 1.80 -6.66 -10.05
N THR A 90 1.03 -5.58 -10.07
CA THR A 90 -0.21 -5.47 -10.83
C THR A 90 0.02 -4.49 -11.98
N LEU A 91 -0.36 -4.90 -13.19
CA LEU A 91 -0.27 -4.06 -14.39
C LEU A 91 -1.63 -3.40 -14.66
N ILE A 92 -1.59 -2.11 -14.95
CA ILE A 92 -2.70 -1.35 -15.51
C ILE A 92 -2.23 -0.73 -16.82
N ALA A 93 -2.71 -1.28 -17.93
CA ALA A 93 -2.48 -0.73 -19.26
C ALA A 93 -3.50 0.36 -19.57
N MET A 94 -3.08 1.41 -20.26
CA MET A 94 -3.88 2.60 -20.55
C MET A 94 -3.57 3.15 -21.93
N GLU A 95 -4.56 3.69 -22.60
CA GLU A 95 -4.41 4.32 -23.92
C GLU A 95 -3.77 5.72 -23.89
N TYR A 96 -3.63 6.34 -22.70
CA TYR A 96 -3.24 7.74 -22.56
C TYR A 96 -2.12 7.94 -21.54
N ALA A 97 -1.18 8.84 -21.83
CA ALA A 97 0.07 9.07 -21.08
C ALA A 97 0.02 10.16 -20.02
N TRP A 98 -0.98 11.04 -20.06
CA TRP A 98 -0.96 12.31 -19.34
C TRP A 98 -0.99 12.24 -17.81
N TRP A 99 -1.08 11.04 -17.24
CA TRP A 99 -1.03 10.77 -15.79
C TRP A 99 0.10 9.80 -15.38
N LEU A 100 0.96 9.41 -16.33
CA LEU A 100 1.91 8.31 -16.11
C LEU A 100 2.88 8.60 -14.94
N ASP A 101 3.32 9.83 -14.79
CA ASP A 101 4.31 10.29 -13.82
C ASP A 101 3.74 11.20 -12.72
N ASP A 102 2.42 11.34 -12.65
CA ASP A 102 1.72 12.10 -11.61
C ASP A 102 0.77 11.19 -10.83
N TYR A 103 1.18 10.81 -9.62
CA TYR A 103 0.41 9.91 -8.76
C TYR A 103 -0.94 10.51 -8.35
N GLU A 104 -1.01 11.81 -8.09
CA GLU A 104 -2.26 12.47 -7.69
C GLU A 104 -3.26 12.40 -8.84
N ILE A 105 -2.84 12.75 -10.05
CA ILE A 105 -3.68 12.65 -11.24
C ILE A 105 -4.05 11.19 -11.53
N LEU A 106 -3.08 10.27 -11.42
CA LEU A 106 -3.33 8.85 -11.63
C LEU A 106 -4.39 8.33 -10.66
N ILE A 107 -4.23 8.56 -9.36
CA ILE A 107 -5.16 8.07 -8.34
C ILE A 107 -6.52 8.76 -8.46
N ASP A 108 -6.59 10.06 -8.68
CA ASP A 108 -7.86 10.77 -8.88
C ASP A 108 -8.65 10.19 -10.06
N ASN A 109 -7.99 9.88 -11.16
CA ASN A 109 -8.64 9.28 -12.32
C ASN A 109 -9.02 7.81 -12.09
N LEU A 110 -8.18 7.03 -11.40
CA LEU A 110 -8.52 5.67 -10.99
C LEU A 110 -9.70 5.67 -10.03
N MET A 111 -9.70 6.58 -9.03
CA MET A 111 -10.71 6.67 -8.00
C MET A 111 -12.04 7.28 -8.47
N ALA A 112 -12.05 8.12 -9.50
CA ALA A 112 -13.28 8.65 -10.09
C ALA A 112 -14.21 7.53 -10.62
N VAL A 113 -13.68 6.34 -10.88
CA VAL A 113 -14.38 5.20 -11.49
C VAL A 113 -13.96 3.85 -10.92
N GLY A 114 -13.12 3.84 -9.90
CA GLY A 114 -12.59 2.64 -9.29
C GLY A 114 -12.13 2.89 -7.85
N TRP A 115 -11.51 1.91 -7.28
CA TRP A 115 -10.94 1.95 -5.92
C TRP A 115 -9.80 0.95 -5.78
N ILE A 116 -8.97 1.15 -4.76
CA ILE A 116 -7.97 0.19 -4.32
C ILE A 116 -8.33 -0.24 -2.90
N GLU A 117 -8.29 -1.54 -2.68
CA GLU A 117 -8.62 -2.14 -1.39
C GLU A 117 -7.48 -3.07 -0.96
N PHE A 118 -7.09 -2.98 0.29
CA PHE A 118 -6.26 -3.96 0.97
C PHE A 118 -7.12 -4.78 1.91
N TYR A 119 -6.86 -6.08 1.92
CA TYR A 119 -7.49 -7.02 2.84
C TYR A 119 -6.42 -7.83 3.55
N PHE A 120 -6.70 -8.13 4.81
CA PHE A 120 -5.90 -9.00 5.65
C PHE A 120 -6.81 -10.02 6.31
N ASP A 121 -6.23 -11.06 6.91
CA ASP A 121 -6.97 -12.10 7.65
C ASP A 121 -8.02 -12.85 6.81
N LEU A 122 -7.80 -12.93 5.50
CA LEU A 122 -8.60 -13.77 4.62
C LEU A 122 -8.15 -15.23 4.69
N PRO A 123 -9.03 -16.19 4.30
CA PRO A 123 -8.67 -17.56 4.10
C PRO A 123 -7.47 -17.74 3.16
N ALA A 124 -6.93 -18.98 3.11
CA ALA A 124 -5.86 -19.29 2.17
C ALA A 124 -6.26 -18.91 0.73
N PRO A 125 -5.32 -18.44 -0.11
CA PRO A 125 -5.63 -17.98 -1.47
C PRO A 125 -6.36 -19.01 -2.32
N ASP A 126 -6.05 -20.30 -2.14
CA ASP A 126 -6.65 -21.41 -2.88
C ASP A 126 -8.15 -21.60 -2.56
N ASP A 127 -8.63 -21.01 -1.46
CA ASP A 127 -10.02 -21.07 -1.02
C ASP A 127 -10.85 -19.86 -1.46
N LEU A 128 -10.22 -18.89 -2.14
CA LEU A 128 -10.86 -17.66 -2.60
C LEU A 128 -11.08 -17.67 -4.12
N PRO A 129 -12.19 -17.08 -4.62
CA PRO A 129 -12.36 -16.85 -6.04
C PRO A 129 -11.35 -15.82 -6.55
N ASP A 130 -10.79 -16.05 -7.74
CA ASP A 130 -9.70 -15.26 -8.36
C ASP A 130 -10.00 -13.76 -8.59
N TRP A 131 -11.24 -13.31 -8.37
CA TRP A 131 -11.68 -12.00 -8.84
C TRP A 131 -12.33 -11.09 -7.78
N ARG A 132 -12.65 -11.60 -6.58
CA ARG A 132 -13.20 -10.79 -5.47
C ARG A 132 -13.12 -11.48 -4.12
N VAL A 133 -13.15 -10.69 -3.06
CA VAL A 133 -13.40 -11.18 -1.71
C VAL A 133 -14.90 -11.49 -1.57
N PRO A 134 -15.29 -12.73 -1.23
CA PRO A 134 -16.69 -13.06 -0.97
C PRO A 134 -17.28 -12.21 0.16
N ASN A 135 -18.57 -11.86 0.05
CA ASN A 135 -19.25 -10.99 1.02
C ASN A 135 -19.18 -11.51 2.46
N GLU A 136 -19.15 -12.83 2.64
CA GLU A 136 -19.04 -13.49 3.94
C GLU A 136 -17.73 -13.17 4.68
N PHE A 137 -16.66 -12.80 3.94
CA PHE A 137 -15.38 -12.40 4.53
C PHE A 137 -15.23 -10.89 4.65
N GLN A 138 -16.01 -10.10 3.91
CA GLN A 138 -15.95 -8.64 3.98
C GLN A 138 -16.35 -8.09 5.35
N ASP A 139 -17.21 -8.82 6.08
CA ASP A 139 -17.65 -8.47 7.42
C ASP A 139 -16.69 -8.99 8.53
N THR A 140 -15.69 -9.81 8.21
CA THR A 140 -14.82 -10.44 9.21
C THR A 140 -13.32 -10.15 9.00
N CYS A 141 -12.91 -9.76 7.80
CA CYS A 141 -11.51 -9.43 7.51
C CYS A 141 -11.18 -7.98 7.85
N ALA A 142 -9.93 -7.73 8.20
CA ALA A 142 -9.42 -6.36 8.29
C ALA A 142 -9.30 -5.78 6.87
N MET A 143 -10.04 -4.71 6.59
CA MET A 143 -10.12 -4.11 5.27
C MET A 143 -9.75 -2.63 5.30
N TYR A 144 -8.84 -2.23 4.42
CA TYR A 144 -8.45 -0.87 4.19
C TYR A 144 -8.87 -0.42 2.78
N VAL A 145 -9.86 0.46 2.73
CA VAL A 145 -10.30 1.09 1.47
C VAL A 145 -9.75 2.50 1.42
N PHE A 146 -9.08 2.84 0.34
CA PHE A 146 -8.63 4.22 0.15
C PHE A 146 -9.22 4.84 -1.11
N THR A 147 -10.02 5.85 -0.89
CA THR A 147 -10.79 6.56 -1.91
C THR A 147 -10.42 8.04 -2.03
N ALA A 148 -9.57 8.54 -1.16
CA ALA A 148 -9.14 9.94 -1.13
C ALA A 148 -7.65 10.04 -0.79
N LEU A 149 -6.97 11.02 -1.39
CA LEU A 149 -5.58 11.33 -1.10
C LEU A 149 -5.44 12.04 0.26
N GLU A 150 -4.35 11.77 0.95
CA GLU A 150 -3.94 12.42 2.20
C GLU A 150 -2.49 12.90 2.09
N PRO A 151 -2.18 13.89 1.26
CA PRO A 151 -0.82 14.37 1.07
C PRO A 151 -0.16 14.81 2.38
N ASN A 152 1.08 14.41 2.59
CA ASN A 152 1.85 14.70 3.79
C ASN A 152 1.19 14.19 5.08
N SER A 153 0.51 13.06 5.01
CA SER A 153 -0.10 12.44 6.18
C SER A 153 0.95 12.18 7.26
N PRO A 154 0.65 12.50 8.55
CA PRO A 154 1.54 12.16 9.66
C PRO A 154 1.58 10.66 9.94
N LYS A 155 0.67 9.90 9.34
CA LYS A 155 0.59 8.43 9.42
C LYS A 155 1.09 7.81 8.14
N LYS A 156 1.64 6.61 8.25
CA LYS A 156 1.89 5.78 7.08
C LYS A 156 0.56 5.34 6.45
N THR A 157 0.37 5.63 5.18
CA THR A 157 -0.87 5.33 4.45
C THR A 157 -0.63 5.28 2.94
N PRO A 158 -1.23 4.35 2.21
CA PRO A 158 -1.17 4.37 0.74
C PRO A 158 -1.89 5.56 0.11
N LYS A 159 -2.67 6.33 0.90
CA LYS A 159 -3.30 7.58 0.47
C LYS A 159 -2.31 8.75 0.33
N ASP A 160 -1.11 8.64 0.89
CA ASP A 160 -0.07 9.67 0.78
C ASP A 160 0.87 9.33 -0.39
N PRO A 161 0.85 10.12 -1.48
CA PRO A 161 1.70 9.91 -2.65
C PRO A 161 3.19 9.84 -2.31
N SER A 162 3.64 10.58 -1.29
CA SER A 162 5.04 10.64 -0.87
C SER A 162 5.57 9.31 -0.32
N GLN A 163 4.68 8.38 0.03
CA GLN A 163 5.03 7.06 0.57
C GLN A 163 5.18 5.98 -0.50
N TRP A 164 4.93 6.35 -1.75
CA TRP A 164 5.18 5.50 -2.90
C TRP A 164 6.54 5.81 -3.49
N LYS A 165 7.31 4.77 -3.81
CA LYS A 165 8.52 4.92 -4.60
C LYS A 165 8.15 4.89 -6.08
N PHE A 166 8.48 5.98 -6.77
CA PHE A 166 8.28 6.10 -8.21
C PHE A 166 9.54 5.70 -8.97
N GLU A 167 9.36 4.99 -10.09
CA GLU A 167 10.43 4.62 -11.00
C GLU A 167 9.93 4.65 -12.45
N LYS A 168 10.62 5.38 -13.31
CA LYS A 168 10.30 5.50 -14.73
C LYS A 168 11.23 4.59 -15.54
N PHE A 169 10.67 3.67 -16.33
CA PHE A 169 11.42 2.82 -17.25
C PHE A 169 11.55 3.44 -18.63
N SER A 170 10.47 4.06 -19.13
CA SER A 170 10.41 4.72 -20.43
C SER A 170 9.34 5.82 -20.43
N ASP A 171 9.11 6.45 -21.58
CA ASP A 171 7.98 7.39 -21.72
C ASP A 171 6.62 6.68 -21.75
N HIS A 172 6.60 5.36 -21.83
CA HIS A 172 5.40 4.52 -21.87
C HIS A 172 5.23 3.64 -20.63
N SER A 173 6.19 3.64 -19.70
CA SER A 173 6.13 2.71 -18.57
C SER A 173 6.73 3.27 -17.29
N VAL A 174 5.99 3.11 -16.20
CA VAL A 174 6.37 3.51 -14.85
C VAL A 174 6.02 2.46 -13.82
N ARG A 175 6.70 2.49 -12.68
CA ARG A 175 6.39 1.65 -11.53
C ARG A 175 6.19 2.48 -10.28
N TRP A 176 5.11 2.20 -9.58
CA TRP A 176 4.78 2.71 -8.26
C TRP A 176 4.94 1.58 -7.25
N THR A 177 5.80 1.73 -6.28
CA THR A 177 6.03 0.71 -5.25
C THR A 177 5.58 1.22 -3.90
N TYR A 178 4.71 0.46 -3.24
CA TYR A 178 4.28 0.70 -1.87
C TYR A 178 4.74 -0.45 -0.96
N ARG A 179 5.31 -0.10 0.19
CA ARG A 179 5.75 -1.07 1.18
C ARG A 179 4.71 -1.16 2.30
N VAL A 180 3.94 -2.23 2.29
CA VAL A 180 2.93 -2.54 3.31
C VAL A 180 3.62 -3.02 4.57
N THR A 181 3.19 -2.53 5.73
CA THR A 181 3.74 -2.84 7.05
C THR A 181 2.63 -3.16 8.04
N ASN A 182 2.97 -3.54 9.28
CA ASN A 182 1.98 -3.74 10.34
C ASN A 182 1.14 -2.48 10.62
N ALA A 183 1.65 -1.27 10.36
CA ALA A 183 0.87 -0.05 10.50
C ALA A 183 -0.30 0.05 9.50
N ASP A 184 -0.17 -0.56 8.32
CA ASP A 184 -1.28 -0.64 7.34
C ASP A 184 -2.34 -1.65 7.81
N TYR A 185 -1.91 -2.76 8.43
CA TYR A 185 -2.80 -3.72 9.07
C TYR A 185 -3.59 -3.08 10.22
N ASP A 186 -2.90 -2.40 11.14
CA ASP A 186 -3.53 -1.74 12.29
C ASP A 186 -4.58 -0.71 11.82
N GLU A 187 -4.29 0.02 10.74
CA GLU A 187 -5.24 0.97 10.14
C GLU A 187 -6.44 0.25 9.49
N ALA A 188 -6.20 -0.90 8.84
CA ALA A 188 -7.28 -1.71 8.28
C ALA A 188 -8.23 -2.22 9.37
N VAL A 189 -7.69 -2.71 10.49
CA VAL A 189 -8.49 -3.13 11.66
C VAL A 189 -9.32 -1.96 12.18
N ARG A 190 -8.71 -0.80 12.42
CA ARG A 190 -9.39 0.41 12.90
C ARG A 190 -10.55 0.82 11.99
N GLN A 191 -10.35 0.87 10.67
CA GLN A 191 -11.40 1.21 9.71
C GLN A 191 -12.53 0.19 9.68
N THR A 192 -12.20 -1.07 9.89
CA THR A 192 -13.20 -2.14 9.94
C THR A 192 -14.06 -2.03 11.20
N GLU A 193 -13.46 -1.78 12.35
CA GLU A 193 -14.17 -1.55 13.62
C GLU A 193 -15.10 -0.32 13.54
N GLU A 194 -14.65 0.78 12.94
CA GLU A 194 -15.47 1.98 12.74
C GLU A 194 -16.70 1.70 11.86
N ARG A 195 -16.52 0.96 10.75
CA ARG A 195 -17.64 0.57 9.88
C ARG A 195 -18.67 -0.31 10.59
N TRP A 196 -18.23 -1.17 11.49
CA TRP A 196 -19.16 -1.99 12.28
C TRP A 196 -19.92 -1.16 13.31
N ALA A 197 -19.25 -0.26 14.01
CA ALA A 197 -19.90 0.63 14.95
C ALA A 197 -20.99 1.49 14.28
N GLU A 198 -20.74 2.00 13.08
CA GLU A 198 -21.72 2.77 12.31
C GLU A 198 -22.95 1.93 11.87
N LYS A 199 -22.76 0.63 11.61
CA LYS A 199 -23.87 -0.28 11.27
C LYS A 199 -24.76 -0.55 12.48
N ASP A 200 -24.17 -0.74 13.66
CA ASP A 200 -24.92 -1.05 14.89
C ASP A 200 -25.72 0.15 15.40
N ASP A 201 -25.25 1.39 15.16
CA ASP A 201 -25.96 2.63 15.55
C ASP A 201 -27.12 3.00 14.60
N GLY A 202 -27.26 2.31 13.48
CA GLY A 202 -28.27 2.58 12.45
C GLY A 202 -29.49 1.65 12.46
N GLU A 203 -29.53 0.63 13.32
CA GLU A 203 -30.68 -0.25 13.56
C GLU A 203 -31.44 0.17 14.83
#